data_32a7b5e6bf2eadc9ff0e2bfd41647eb0
#
_entry.id   32a7b5e6bf2eadc9ff0e2bfd41647eb0
#
_cell.length_a   1.000
_cell.length_b   1.000
_cell.length_c   1.000
_cell.angle_alpha   90.00
_cell.angle_beta   90.00
_cell.angle_gamma   90.00
#
_symmetry.space_group_name_H-M   'P 1'
#
loop_
_entity.id
_entity.type
_entity.pdbx_description
1 polymer ?
#
loop_
_entity_poly.entity_id
_entity_poly.type
_entity_poly.pdbx_seq_one_letter_code
_entity_poly.pdbx_strand_id
1 'polypeptide(L)'
;LPLYKKIIRDYEKNLIDVKNGNIFINGEFADNYSFKMDYYWMMGDNRYNSEDSRVWGFVPEDHILGKPVFIWMSIEGINDGFKNWRIRWDRVFTTIHGDGKPKSYLIHFIVFVFLVWLINKFIIYKKNN
;
A
#
# COMPACT_ATOMS: atom_id res chain seq x y z
N LEU A 1 -17.93 17.88 13.19
CA LEU A 1 -18.52 17.70 11.84
C LEU A 1 -17.54 17.91 10.68
N PRO A 2 -16.57 18.87 10.70
CA PRO A 2 -15.72 19.13 9.51
C PRO A 2 -15.03 17.88 8.96
N LEU A 3 -14.50 17.03 9.83
CA LEU A 3 -13.78 15.81 9.47
C LEU A 3 -14.65 14.77 8.75
N TYR A 4 -15.88 14.58 9.21
CA TYR A 4 -16.81 13.60 8.64
C TYR A 4 -17.66 14.15 7.49
N LYS A 5 -17.71 15.49 7.32
CA LYS A 5 -18.50 16.12 6.27
C LYS A 5 -18.10 15.63 4.88
N LYS A 6 -16.79 15.46 4.64
CA LYS A 6 -16.27 14.95 3.38
C LYS A 6 -16.73 13.53 3.11
N ILE A 7 -16.73 12.68 4.13
CA ILE A 7 -17.21 11.29 4.01
C ILE A 7 -18.68 11.28 3.58
N ILE A 8 -19.54 11.92 4.39
CA ILE A 8 -20.99 11.85 4.20
C ILE A 8 -21.41 12.50 2.88
N ARG A 9 -20.78 13.64 2.50
CA ARG A 9 -21.16 14.39 1.31
C ARG A 9 -20.48 13.86 0.05
N ASP A 10 -19.14 13.73 0.08
CA ASP A 10 -18.36 13.55 -1.13
C ASP A 10 -18.24 12.06 -1.51
N TYR A 11 -18.08 11.18 -0.52
CA TYR A 11 -17.99 9.74 -0.77
C TYR A 11 -19.37 9.07 -0.79
N GLU A 12 -20.21 9.34 0.20
CA GLU A 12 -21.52 8.69 0.29
C GLU A 12 -22.66 9.45 -0.41
N LYS A 13 -22.33 10.62 -1.02
CA LYS A 13 -23.23 11.42 -1.88
C LYS A 13 -24.51 11.91 -1.16
N ASN A 14 -24.42 12.16 0.14
CA ASN A 14 -25.55 12.71 0.91
C ASN A 14 -25.48 14.23 0.97
N LEU A 15 -26.65 14.84 1.02
CA LEU A 15 -26.79 16.28 1.27
C LEU A 15 -26.72 16.54 2.78
N ILE A 16 -25.83 17.42 3.22
CA ILE A 16 -25.72 17.82 4.63
C ILE A 16 -26.14 19.29 4.74
N ASP A 17 -27.10 19.54 5.60
CA ASP A 17 -27.54 20.89 5.98
C ASP A 17 -27.42 21.07 7.49
N VAL A 18 -27.06 22.28 7.93
CA VAL A 18 -26.95 22.60 9.36
C VAL A 18 -27.82 23.81 9.64
N LYS A 19 -28.89 23.61 10.40
CA LYS A 19 -29.86 24.66 10.79
C LYS A 19 -29.96 24.72 12.30
N ASN A 20 -29.75 25.90 12.84
CA ASN A 20 -29.87 26.16 14.32
C ASN A 20 -29.04 25.19 15.17
N GLY A 21 -27.85 24.78 14.71
CA GLY A 21 -26.98 23.83 15.40
C GLY A 21 -27.36 22.35 15.21
N ASN A 22 -28.47 22.06 14.56
CA ASN A 22 -28.92 20.70 14.25
C ASN A 22 -28.43 20.28 12.84
N ILE A 23 -28.11 19.00 12.72
CA ILE A 23 -27.63 18.41 11.46
C ILE A 23 -28.79 17.71 10.77
N PHE A 24 -28.93 18.00 9.47
CA PHE A 24 -29.89 17.34 8.60
C PHE A 24 -29.14 16.63 7.48
N ILE A 25 -29.52 15.37 7.24
CA ILE A 25 -28.95 14.57 6.14
C ILE A 25 -30.10 14.19 5.21
N ASN A 26 -29.98 14.55 3.93
CA ASN A 26 -31.04 14.39 2.93
C ASN A 26 -32.38 14.99 3.32
N GLY A 27 -32.35 16.05 4.16
CA GLY A 27 -33.54 16.74 4.63
C GLY A 27 -34.14 16.19 5.93
N GLU A 28 -33.62 15.08 6.46
CA GLU A 28 -34.06 14.48 7.72
C GLU A 28 -33.11 14.85 8.87
N PHE A 29 -33.67 15.08 10.07
CA PHE A 29 -32.85 15.34 11.26
C PHE A 29 -32.01 14.10 11.61
N ALA A 30 -30.71 14.31 11.79
CA ALA A 30 -29.77 13.24 12.09
C ALA A 30 -29.08 13.49 13.44
N ASP A 31 -29.42 12.70 14.45
CA ASP A 31 -28.71 12.64 15.72
C ASP A 31 -27.47 11.72 15.65
N ASN A 32 -27.56 10.68 14.84
CA ASN A 32 -26.46 9.77 14.55
C ASN A 32 -26.37 9.50 13.04
N TYR A 33 -25.23 8.95 12.61
CA TYR A 33 -25.01 8.56 11.23
C TYR A 33 -24.20 7.26 11.17
N SER A 34 -24.72 6.27 10.44
CA SER A 34 -24.00 5.02 10.16
C SER A 34 -23.37 5.09 8.77
N PHE A 35 -22.05 4.92 8.72
CA PHE A 35 -21.33 4.89 7.47
C PHE A 35 -21.67 3.63 6.66
N LYS A 36 -21.69 3.76 5.33
CA LYS A 36 -22.06 2.66 4.43
C LYS A 36 -20.90 1.68 4.17
N MET A 37 -19.66 2.12 4.42
CA MET A 37 -18.44 1.33 4.21
C MET A 37 -17.41 1.69 5.28
N ASP A 38 -16.30 0.95 5.31
CA ASP A 38 -15.16 1.24 6.17
C ASP A 38 -14.34 2.42 5.64
N TYR A 39 -13.78 3.19 6.55
CA TYR A 39 -12.92 4.34 6.26
C TYR A 39 -11.62 4.23 7.02
N TYR A 40 -10.50 4.45 6.32
CA TYR A 40 -9.16 4.25 6.84
C TYR A 40 -8.41 5.58 6.96
N TRP A 41 -7.63 5.69 8.02
CA TRP A 41 -6.69 6.79 8.19
C TRP A 41 -5.31 6.33 7.72
N MET A 42 -4.94 6.72 6.50
CA MET A 42 -3.70 6.31 5.86
C MET A 42 -2.60 7.31 6.12
N MET A 43 -1.42 6.85 6.52
CA MET A 43 -0.27 7.71 6.78
C MET A 43 0.97 7.20 6.06
N GLY A 44 1.66 8.11 5.37
CA GLY A 44 2.92 7.79 4.70
C GLY A 44 4.04 7.52 5.71
N ASP A 45 4.94 6.59 5.41
CA ASP A 45 6.09 6.25 6.26
C ASP A 45 7.04 7.45 6.43
N ASN A 46 7.24 8.22 5.35
CA ASN A 46 7.97 9.49 5.43
C ASN A 46 7.06 10.60 5.97
N ARG A 47 6.94 10.66 7.29
CA ARG A 47 6.02 11.56 8.02
C ARG A 47 6.15 13.03 7.67
N TYR A 48 7.33 13.48 7.29
CA TYR A 48 7.62 14.89 6.99
C TYR A 48 7.41 15.24 5.52
N ASN A 49 7.38 14.24 4.63
CA ASN A 49 7.26 14.43 3.19
C ASN A 49 6.25 13.45 2.59
N SER A 50 5.02 13.47 3.12
CA SER A 50 3.89 12.68 2.62
C SER A 50 2.64 13.52 2.58
N GLU A 51 1.98 13.53 1.44
CA GLU A 51 0.60 13.95 1.31
C GLU A 51 -0.30 12.76 1.63
N ASP A 52 -0.85 12.71 2.83
CA ASP A 52 -1.62 11.59 3.34
C ASP A 52 -2.91 12.06 4.04
N SER A 53 -3.55 11.20 4.84
CA SER A 53 -4.81 11.51 5.51
C SER A 53 -4.78 12.75 6.40
N ARG A 54 -3.61 13.21 6.80
CA ARG A 54 -3.44 14.49 7.52
C ARG A 54 -3.82 15.69 6.64
N VAL A 55 -3.69 15.55 5.31
CA VAL A 55 -4.00 16.59 4.31
C VAL A 55 -5.41 16.38 3.74
N TRP A 56 -5.72 15.19 3.25
CA TRP A 56 -6.94 14.92 2.49
C TRP A 56 -8.02 14.14 3.26
N GLY A 57 -7.75 13.67 4.49
CA GLY A 57 -8.73 13.01 5.36
C GLY A 57 -8.82 11.50 5.16
N PHE A 58 -9.95 10.91 5.52
CA PHE A 58 -10.17 9.48 5.43
C PHE A 58 -10.23 8.96 3.99
N VAL A 59 -9.80 7.71 3.80
CA VAL A 59 -9.87 6.93 2.56
C VAL A 59 -10.99 5.91 2.68
N PRO A 60 -11.97 5.90 1.78
CA PRO A 60 -12.98 4.86 1.74
C PRO A 60 -12.38 3.53 1.27
N GLU A 61 -12.97 2.42 1.71
CA GLU A 61 -12.49 1.06 1.41
C GLU A 61 -12.37 0.77 -0.09
N ASP A 62 -13.32 1.27 -0.88
CA ASP A 62 -13.36 1.09 -2.35
C ASP A 62 -12.23 1.84 -3.10
N HIS A 63 -11.49 2.72 -2.40
CA HIS A 63 -10.29 3.38 -2.93
C HIS A 63 -8.99 2.62 -2.62
N ILE A 64 -9.07 1.51 -1.86
CA ILE A 64 -7.91 0.68 -1.52
C ILE A 64 -7.73 -0.36 -2.62
N LEU A 65 -6.70 -0.16 -3.47
CA LEU A 65 -6.40 -1.06 -4.58
C LEU A 65 -5.75 -2.38 -4.13
N GLY A 66 -5.00 -2.36 -3.04
CA GLY A 66 -4.33 -3.54 -2.53
C GLY A 66 -3.22 -3.23 -1.51
N LYS A 67 -2.66 -4.30 -0.96
CA LYS A 67 -1.54 -4.27 -0.03
C LYS A 67 -0.30 -4.85 -0.70
N PRO A 68 0.83 -4.12 -0.74
CA PRO A 68 2.08 -4.69 -1.22
C PRO A 68 2.53 -5.80 -0.27
N VAL A 69 2.88 -6.96 -0.80
CA VAL A 69 3.30 -8.13 -0.01
C VAL A 69 4.75 -8.52 -0.27
N PHE A 70 5.34 -8.07 -1.38
CA PHE A 70 6.66 -8.50 -1.81
C PHE A 70 7.40 -7.39 -2.57
N ILE A 71 8.68 -7.22 -2.29
CA ILE A 71 9.60 -6.34 -3.00
C ILE A 71 10.59 -7.21 -3.77
N TRP A 72 10.51 -7.22 -5.08
CA TRP A 72 11.45 -7.98 -5.92
C TRP A 72 12.76 -7.22 -6.15
N MET A 73 12.72 -5.88 -6.21
CA MET A 73 13.89 -5.01 -6.36
C MET A 73 13.61 -3.64 -5.74
N SER A 74 14.64 -3.02 -5.18
CA SER A 74 14.60 -1.66 -4.64
C SER A 74 15.83 -0.89 -5.12
N ILE A 75 15.59 0.30 -5.69
CA ILE A 75 16.65 1.18 -6.21
C ILE A 75 16.54 2.52 -5.52
N GLU A 76 17.64 2.99 -4.96
CA GLU A 76 17.80 4.34 -4.42
C GLU A 76 18.28 5.29 -5.51
N GLY A 77 17.88 6.58 -5.43
CA GLY A 77 18.33 7.62 -6.38
C GLY A 77 17.71 7.51 -7.79
N ILE A 78 16.56 6.83 -7.92
CA ILE A 78 15.92 6.62 -9.23
C ILE A 78 15.55 7.94 -9.92
N ASN A 79 15.25 8.98 -9.13
CA ASN A 79 14.88 10.32 -9.62
C ASN A 79 16.11 11.24 -9.83
N ASP A 80 17.29 10.82 -9.38
CA ASP A 80 18.52 11.63 -9.39
C ASP A 80 19.43 11.32 -10.59
N GLY A 81 18.90 10.59 -11.58
CA GLY A 81 19.61 10.16 -12.78
C GLY A 81 20.38 8.86 -12.62
N PHE A 82 20.63 8.18 -13.74
CA PHE A 82 21.18 6.81 -13.78
C PHE A 82 22.52 6.63 -13.05
N LYS A 83 23.33 7.69 -12.95
CA LYS A 83 24.63 7.66 -12.23
C LYS A 83 24.49 7.48 -10.73
N ASN A 84 23.36 7.85 -10.18
CA ASN A 84 23.08 7.81 -8.75
C ASN A 84 22.26 6.57 -8.32
N TRP A 85 21.95 5.70 -9.25
CA TRP A 85 21.23 4.48 -8.97
C TRP A 85 22.06 3.52 -8.12
N ARG A 86 21.51 3.12 -6.97
CA ARG A 86 22.10 2.13 -6.08
C ARG A 86 21.06 1.06 -5.75
N ILE A 87 21.41 -0.20 -6.02
CA ILE A 87 20.54 -1.33 -5.65
C ILE A 87 20.62 -1.51 -4.14
N ARG A 88 19.49 -1.53 -3.50
CA ARG A 88 19.35 -1.80 -2.06
C ARG A 88 19.20 -3.29 -1.84
N TRP A 89 20.32 -4.00 -1.77
CA TRP A 89 20.38 -5.46 -1.68
C TRP A 89 19.66 -6.03 -0.45
N ASP A 90 19.59 -5.27 0.65
CA ASP A 90 18.85 -5.59 1.86
C ASP A 90 17.33 -5.69 1.62
N ARG A 91 16.84 -5.10 0.53
CA ARG A 91 15.42 -5.06 0.14
C ARG A 91 15.10 -5.84 -1.13
N VAL A 92 16.06 -6.57 -1.68
CA VAL A 92 15.84 -7.41 -2.85
C VAL A 92 15.27 -8.76 -2.39
N PHE A 93 14.19 -9.20 -3.04
CA PHE A 93 13.44 -10.42 -2.70
C PHE A 93 13.00 -10.46 -1.24
N THR A 94 12.40 -9.37 -0.76
CA THR A 94 11.91 -9.25 0.61
C THR A 94 10.39 -9.29 0.67
N THR A 95 9.87 -9.88 1.74
CA THR A 95 8.43 -9.79 2.07
C THR A 95 8.17 -8.59 2.98
N ILE A 96 7.00 -7.97 2.79
CA ILE A 96 6.52 -6.90 3.65
C ILE A 96 5.67 -7.52 4.75
N HIS A 97 6.17 -7.47 5.99
CA HIS A 97 5.47 -7.96 7.18
C HIS A 97 5.02 -6.78 8.05
N GLY A 98 3.89 -6.95 8.73
CA GLY A 98 3.32 -5.92 9.58
C GLY A 98 4.15 -5.53 10.82
N ASP A 99 5.13 -6.36 11.19
CA ASP A 99 6.08 -6.14 12.30
C ASP A 99 7.28 -5.24 11.93
N GLY A 100 7.30 -4.72 10.70
CA GLY A 100 8.32 -3.76 10.23
C GLY A 100 9.71 -4.35 9.98
N LYS A 101 9.88 -5.69 10.09
CA LYS A 101 11.16 -6.37 9.84
C LYS A 101 11.11 -7.11 8.50
N PRO A 102 11.74 -6.56 7.44
CA PRO A 102 11.77 -7.23 6.14
C PRO A 102 12.59 -8.53 6.23
N LYS A 103 12.05 -9.63 5.72
CA LYS A 103 12.78 -10.89 5.57
C LYS A 103 13.17 -11.04 4.10
N SER A 104 14.49 -11.09 3.82
CA SER A 104 15.00 -11.32 2.48
C SER A 104 15.09 -12.82 2.18
N TYR A 105 14.56 -13.20 1.04
CA TYR A 105 14.64 -14.57 0.49
C TYR A 105 15.64 -14.67 -0.67
N LEU A 106 16.47 -13.66 -0.88
CA LEU A 106 17.44 -13.60 -1.99
C LEU A 106 18.36 -14.83 -2.01
N ILE A 107 18.91 -15.23 -0.86
CA ILE A 107 19.81 -16.39 -0.77
C ILE A 107 19.08 -17.67 -1.18
N HIS A 108 17.84 -17.87 -0.70
CA HIS A 108 17.04 -19.03 -1.08
C HIS A 108 16.74 -19.07 -2.57
N PHE A 109 16.45 -17.91 -3.15
CA PHE A 109 16.23 -17.78 -4.59
C PHE A 109 17.50 -18.14 -5.40
N ILE A 110 18.67 -17.66 -4.99
CA ILE A 110 19.95 -17.98 -5.65
C ILE A 110 20.23 -19.47 -5.57
N VAL A 111 20.04 -20.09 -4.39
CA VAL A 111 20.22 -21.52 -4.20
C VAL A 111 19.25 -22.32 -5.09
N PHE A 112 17.99 -21.91 -5.16
CA PHE A 112 16.99 -22.52 -6.02
C PHE A 112 17.39 -22.48 -7.50
N VAL A 113 17.80 -21.32 -8.01
CA VAL A 113 18.27 -21.16 -9.41
C VAL A 113 19.49 -22.03 -9.69
N PHE A 114 20.42 -22.10 -8.72
CA PHE A 114 21.61 -22.95 -8.85
C PHE A 114 21.27 -24.44 -8.92
N LEU A 115 20.34 -24.91 -8.08
CA LEU A 115 19.85 -26.29 -8.10
C LEU A 115 19.15 -26.62 -9.43
N VAL A 116 18.31 -25.74 -9.93
CA VAL A 116 17.65 -25.92 -11.23
C VAL A 116 18.68 -26.02 -12.35
N TRP A 117 19.72 -25.17 -12.32
CA TRP A 117 20.82 -25.23 -13.29
C TRP A 117 21.59 -26.57 -13.22
N LEU A 118 21.91 -27.05 -12.03
CA LEU A 118 22.56 -28.36 -11.82
C LEU A 118 21.72 -29.51 -12.37
N ILE A 119 20.44 -29.54 -12.06
CA ILE A 119 19.50 -30.57 -12.54
C ILE A 119 19.43 -30.54 -14.05
N ASN A 120 19.32 -29.36 -14.67
CA ASN A 120 19.26 -29.22 -16.12
C ASN A 120 20.57 -29.70 -16.78
N LYS A 121 21.72 -29.35 -16.20
CA LYS A 121 23.04 -29.86 -16.69
C LYS A 121 23.12 -31.36 -16.57
N PHE A 122 22.65 -31.96 -15.50
CA PHE A 122 22.65 -33.41 -15.31
C PHE A 122 21.75 -34.14 -16.33
N ILE A 123 20.55 -33.58 -16.60
CA ILE A 123 19.63 -34.13 -17.60
C ILE A 123 20.25 -34.11 -19.00
N ILE A 124 20.90 -32.97 -19.38
CA ILE A 124 21.55 -32.83 -20.66
C ILE A 124 22.73 -33.84 -20.80
N TYR A 125 23.51 -33.97 -19.72
CA TYR A 125 24.62 -34.93 -19.70
C TYR A 125 24.12 -36.37 -19.90
N LYS A 126 23.04 -36.78 -19.20
CA LYS A 126 22.46 -38.13 -19.33
C LYS A 126 21.80 -38.37 -20.69
N LYS A 127 21.39 -37.34 -21.42
CA LYS A 127 20.78 -37.48 -22.76
C LYS A 127 21.86 -37.64 -23.85
N ASN A 128 23.08 -37.15 -23.59
CA ASN A 128 24.18 -37.17 -24.56
C ASN A 128 25.13 -38.37 -24.40
N ASN A 129 24.96 -39.18 -23.35
CA ASN A 129 25.59 -40.48 -23.09
C ASN A 129 24.57 -41.61 -23.17
#